data_0f8b5eb91fb82ce7730027ec3145d732
#
_entry.id   0f8b5eb91fb82ce7730027ec3145d732
#
_cell.length_a   1.000
_cell.length_b   1.000
_cell.length_c   1.000
_cell.angle_alpha   90.00
_cell.angle_beta   90.00
_cell.angle_gamma   90.00
#
_symmetry.space_group_name_H-M   'P 1'
#
loop_
_entity.id
_entity.type
_entity.pdbx_description
1 polymer ?
#
loop_
_entity_poly.entity_id
_entity_poly.type
_entity_poly.pdbx_seq_one_letter_code
_entity_poly.pdbx_strand_id
1 'polypeptide(L)'
;MGVTRRVKIVCTLGPATSSPERIRGLVEAGMNVARLNFSHGSHADHEAVYRLVREASEAAGKPVAVLADLQGPKIRLGKFADGPHEWRTGDSVVITGDDVIGTKERVSCTYTKLPYEVKPGDRLLIDDGRVAVEVTDVTGNDIRCLVTEGGPVSNNKGVSLPNVAVSVPAMSDKDAEDLRFSLGLGVDLVALSFVRSAEDIKLVHNIMAEEGVFRPVLAKVEKPEAVEHLEAIVLAFDGVMVARGDLGVEMPLDEVPLVQKRAVQLCRENAKPVIVATQMLDSMIENSRPTRAEASDVANAVLDGADAVMLSGETSVGKYPVLTVSTMAKIVTTTEAGSIGVPRLQHDPRTHGGALTVAASSIARAINAKALVAFSQTGDTVRRLSRLHCDLPLLAFTPVPEVRDQLALTWGVETFLMPFVQHTDDMFRQVDQALLGLDRANPGDYVVIVAGSPPGTPGSTNTLRVHQLGSLVDAASARALQ
;
A
#
# COMPACT_ATOMS: atom_id res chain seq x y z
N MET A 1 21.37 -20.40 2.90
CA MET A 1 19.97 -19.86 2.84
C MET A 1 19.95 -18.73 1.84
N GLY A 2 19.07 -18.81 0.82
CA GLY A 2 18.89 -17.69 -0.11
C GLY A 2 18.37 -16.47 0.64
N VAL A 3 18.82 -15.27 0.25
CA VAL A 3 18.33 -13.99 0.83
C VAL A 3 16.83 -13.91 0.56
N THR A 4 16.02 -14.00 1.60
CA THR A 4 14.57 -13.83 1.47
C THR A 4 14.28 -12.35 1.28
N ARG A 5 13.62 -11.99 0.17
CA ARG A 5 13.21 -10.61 -0.14
C ARG A 5 12.36 -10.03 0.99
N ARG A 6 12.65 -8.83 1.44
CA ARG A 6 11.99 -8.16 2.58
C ARG A 6 10.96 -7.14 2.15
N VAL A 7 11.30 -6.25 1.19
CA VAL A 7 10.32 -5.31 0.62
C VAL A 7 9.25 -6.09 -0.13
N LYS A 8 8.00 -5.78 0.13
CA LYS A 8 6.82 -6.47 -0.44
C LYS A 8 6.50 -5.95 -1.84
N ILE A 9 5.77 -6.74 -2.61
CA ILE A 9 5.29 -6.34 -3.94
C ILE A 9 3.77 -6.35 -3.93
N VAL A 10 3.19 -5.20 -4.27
CA VAL A 10 1.76 -5.03 -4.52
C VAL A 10 1.53 -5.11 -6.02
N CYS A 11 0.60 -5.96 -6.46
CA CYS A 11 0.25 -6.11 -7.87
C CYS A 11 -1.21 -5.71 -8.08
N THR A 12 -1.46 -4.78 -9.00
CA THR A 12 -2.83 -4.48 -9.43
C THR A 12 -3.30 -5.57 -10.36
N LEU A 13 -4.45 -6.17 -10.03
CA LEU A 13 -5.08 -7.18 -10.86
C LEU A 13 -6.04 -6.54 -11.86
N GLY A 14 -6.14 -7.15 -13.04
CA GLY A 14 -6.97 -6.64 -14.12
C GLY A 14 -7.03 -7.63 -15.29
N PRO A 15 -7.44 -7.20 -16.49
CA PRO A 15 -7.67 -8.10 -17.62
C PRO A 15 -6.49 -9.02 -17.97
N ALA A 16 -5.25 -8.56 -17.79
CA ALA A 16 -4.06 -9.37 -18.08
C ALA A 16 -3.79 -10.47 -17.03
N THR A 17 -4.44 -10.40 -15.86
CA THR A 17 -4.12 -11.22 -14.68
C THR A 17 -5.37 -11.80 -14.00
N SER A 18 -6.49 -11.94 -14.72
CA SER A 18 -7.76 -12.46 -14.20
C SER A 18 -7.93 -13.99 -14.33
N SER A 19 -6.92 -14.74 -14.80
CA SER A 19 -7.00 -16.20 -14.86
C SER A 19 -6.28 -16.88 -13.69
N PRO A 20 -6.71 -18.11 -13.29
CA PRO A 20 -6.08 -18.87 -12.21
C PRO A 20 -4.57 -19.06 -12.39
N GLU A 21 -4.13 -19.36 -13.63
CA GLU A 21 -2.72 -19.58 -13.95
C GLU A 21 -1.90 -18.31 -13.80
N ARG A 22 -2.47 -17.16 -14.23
CA ARG A 22 -1.79 -15.86 -14.11
C ARG A 22 -1.64 -15.45 -12.66
N ILE A 23 -2.71 -15.55 -11.86
CA ILE A 23 -2.66 -15.20 -10.43
C ILE A 23 -1.66 -16.10 -9.69
N ARG A 24 -1.68 -17.42 -9.95
CA ARG A 24 -0.70 -18.34 -9.39
C ARG A 24 0.72 -17.96 -9.78
N GLY A 25 0.95 -17.65 -11.06
CA GLY A 25 2.24 -17.17 -11.54
C GLY A 25 2.72 -15.88 -10.86
N LEU A 26 1.81 -14.93 -10.54
CA LEU A 26 2.15 -13.72 -9.78
C LEU A 26 2.56 -14.04 -8.34
N VAL A 27 1.84 -14.95 -7.66
CA VAL A 27 2.18 -15.39 -6.29
C VAL A 27 3.55 -16.06 -6.26
N GLU A 28 3.82 -16.95 -7.22
CA GLU A 28 5.11 -17.63 -7.37
C GLU A 28 6.25 -16.66 -7.68
N ALA A 29 5.99 -15.66 -8.54
CA ALA A 29 6.95 -14.62 -8.89
C ALA A 29 7.24 -13.65 -7.74
N GLY A 30 6.37 -13.60 -6.71
CA GLY A 30 6.63 -12.83 -5.50
C GLY A 30 5.58 -11.79 -5.12
N MET A 31 4.37 -11.82 -5.67
CA MET A 31 3.26 -10.99 -5.20
C MET A 31 2.96 -11.26 -3.73
N ASN A 32 2.87 -10.19 -2.92
CA ASN A 32 2.50 -10.25 -1.51
C ASN A 32 1.14 -9.64 -1.24
N VAL A 33 0.73 -8.67 -2.08
CA VAL A 33 -0.56 -7.98 -1.96
C VAL A 33 -1.19 -7.89 -3.34
N ALA A 34 -2.43 -8.33 -3.45
CA ALA A 34 -3.28 -8.18 -4.63
C ALA A 34 -4.13 -6.93 -4.48
N ARG A 35 -3.94 -5.93 -5.36
CA ARG A 35 -4.73 -4.71 -5.35
C ARG A 35 -5.92 -4.84 -6.31
N LEU A 36 -7.13 -4.66 -5.80
CA LEU A 36 -8.37 -4.50 -6.53
C LEU A 36 -8.65 -3.01 -6.71
N ASN A 37 -8.54 -2.51 -7.94
CA ASN A 37 -8.75 -1.09 -8.25
C ASN A 37 -10.22 -0.83 -8.62
N PHE A 38 -11.01 -0.29 -7.70
CA PHE A 38 -12.43 0.00 -7.89
C PHE A 38 -12.73 1.17 -8.85
N SER A 39 -11.70 1.79 -9.43
CA SER A 39 -11.90 2.71 -10.56
C SER A 39 -12.32 2.00 -11.85
N HIS A 40 -12.14 0.68 -11.93
CA HIS A 40 -12.39 -0.16 -13.11
C HIS A 40 -13.00 -1.50 -12.68
N GLY A 41 -13.71 -2.14 -13.60
CA GLY A 41 -14.37 -3.43 -13.37
C GLY A 41 -15.69 -3.31 -12.60
N SER A 42 -16.42 -4.41 -12.54
CA SER A 42 -17.64 -4.56 -11.74
C SER A 42 -17.35 -5.29 -10.42
N HIS A 43 -18.29 -5.22 -9.48
CA HIS A 43 -18.21 -6.00 -8.23
C HIS A 43 -18.04 -7.51 -8.52
N ALA A 44 -18.72 -8.04 -9.54
CA ALA A 44 -18.61 -9.44 -9.93
C ALA A 44 -17.20 -9.80 -10.42
N ASP A 45 -16.55 -8.90 -11.18
CA ASP A 45 -15.17 -9.11 -11.63
C ASP A 45 -14.21 -9.14 -10.44
N HIS A 46 -14.38 -8.21 -9.51
CA HIS A 46 -13.55 -8.15 -8.28
C HIS A 46 -13.75 -9.38 -7.39
N GLU A 47 -14.99 -9.86 -7.23
CA GLU A 47 -15.28 -11.07 -6.48
C GLU A 47 -14.63 -12.31 -7.09
N ALA A 48 -14.74 -12.46 -8.42
CA ALA A 48 -14.10 -13.58 -9.14
C ALA A 48 -12.59 -13.59 -8.93
N VAL A 49 -11.94 -12.45 -9.11
CA VAL A 49 -10.49 -12.29 -8.91
C VAL A 49 -10.09 -12.51 -7.44
N TYR A 50 -10.86 -11.99 -6.48
CA TYR A 50 -10.64 -12.22 -5.05
C TYR A 50 -10.58 -13.71 -4.70
N ARG A 51 -11.55 -14.50 -5.18
CA ARG A 51 -11.59 -15.95 -4.95
C ARG A 51 -10.34 -16.64 -5.48
N LEU A 52 -9.92 -16.29 -6.70
CA LEU A 52 -8.71 -16.84 -7.31
C LEU A 52 -7.44 -16.49 -6.52
N VAL A 53 -7.36 -15.28 -5.94
CA VAL A 53 -6.23 -14.89 -5.07
C VAL A 53 -6.20 -15.74 -3.80
N ARG A 54 -7.35 -15.96 -3.16
CA ARG A 54 -7.43 -16.81 -1.95
C ARG A 54 -7.02 -18.24 -2.24
N GLU A 55 -7.52 -18.83 -3.33
CA GLU A 55 -7.15 -20.18 -3.78
C GLU A 55 -5.64 -20.28 -4.08
N ALA A 56 -5.06 -19.30 -4.78
CA ALA A 56 -3.63 -19.29 -5.08
C ALA A 56 -2.76 -19.12 -3.83
N SER A 57 -3.18 -18.27 -2.88
CA SER A 57 -2.53 -18.05 -1.59
C SER A 57 -2.50 -19.33 -0.76
N GLU A 58 -3.65 -20.03 -0.66
CA GLU A 58 -3.77 -21.29 0.06
C GLU A 58 -2.92 -22.39 -0.57
N ALA A 59 -3.01 -22.56 -1.89
CA ALA A 59 -2.23 -23.55 -2.65
C ALA A 59 -0.71 -23.33 -2.52
N ALA A 60 -0.27 -22.07 -2.45
CA ALA A 60 1.14 -21.73 -2.27
C ALA A 60 1.60 -21.80 -0.79
N GLY A 61 0.68 -21.93 0.17
CA GLY A 61 0.99 -21.84 1.61
C GLY A 61 1.57 -20.48 2.03
N LYS A 62 1.31 -19.43 1.25
CA LYS A 62 1.85 -18.08 1.47
C LYS A 62 0.71 -17.08 1.68
N PRO A 63 0.78 -16.20 2.69
CA PRO A 63 -0.22 -15.15 2.84
C PRO A 63 -0.11 -14.15 1.69
N VAL A 64 -1.24 -13.85 1.05
CA VAL A 64 -1.39 -12.78 0.08
C VAL A 64 -2.54 -11.90 0.54
N ALA A 65 -2.24 -10.67 0.95
CA ALA A 65 -3.27 -9.70 1.33
C ALA A 65 -4.05 -9.22 0.11
N VAL A 66 -5.32 -8.91 0.30
CA VAL A 66 -6.15 -8.24 -0.71
C VAL A 66 -6.42 -6.80 -0.27
N LEU A 67 -6.01 -5.85 -1.09
CA LEU A 67 -6.19 -4.42 -0.90
C LEU A 67 -7.31 -3.91 -1.81
N ALA A 68 -8.41 -3.42 -1.23
CA ALA A 68 -9.43 -2.67 -1.95
C ALA A 68 -9.01 -1.20 -2.07
N ASP A 69 -8.79 -0.72 -3.29
CA ASP A 69 -8.41 0.67 -3.57
C ASP A 69 -9.61 1.41 -4.14
N LEU A 70 -10.22 2.27 -3.30
CA LEU A 70 -11.41 3.05 -3.64
C LEU A 70 -11.06 4.13 -4.66
N GLN A 71 -11.99 4.39 -5.59
CA GLN A 71 -11.76 5.32 -6.69
C GLN A 71 -11.52 6.76 -6.23
N GLY A 72 -12.28 7.18 -5.21
CA GLY A 72 -12.35 8.57 -4.79
C GLY A 72 -13.17 9.45 -5.74
N PRO A 73 -13.40 10.71 -5.37
CA PRO A 73 -14.22 11.65 -6.13
C PRO A 73 -13.47 12.24 -7.33
N LYS A 74 -13.07 11.41 -8.28
CA LYS A 74 -12.32 11.88 -9.46
C LYS A 74 -13.19 12.77 -10.34
N ILE A 75 -12.76 14.02 -10.51
CA ILE A 75 -13.39 14.96 -11.44
C ILE A 75 -13.03 14.53 -12.87
N ARG A 76 -14.02 14.55 -13.78
CA ARG A 76 -13.83 14.10 -15.17
C ARG A 76 -14.54 15.02 -16.15
N LEU A 77 -14.03 15.12 -17.37
CA LEU A 77 -14.82 15.63 -18.50
C LEU A 77 -15.99 14.70 -18.78
N GLY A 78 -17.08 15.24 -19.29
CA GLY A 78 -18.23 14.48 -19.75
C GLY A 78 -17.97 13.73 -21.07
N LYS A 79 -19.07 13.39 -21.75
CA LYS A 79 -19.03 12.67 -23.03
C LYS A 79 -19.05 13.65 -24.20
N PHE A 80 -18.33 13.35 -25.26
CA PHE A 80 -18.35 14.06 -26.53
C PHE A 80 -19.28 13.35 -27.53
N ALA A 81 -19.99 14.11 -28.37
CA ALA A 81 -20.94 13.57 -29.34
C ALA A 81 -20.24 12.75 -30.45
N ASP A 82 -19.11 13.27 -30.95
CA ASP A 82 -18.47 12.77 -32.17
C ASP A 82 -17.07 12.12 -31.92
N GLY A 83 -16.87 11.52 -30.73
CA GLY A 83 -15.63 10.82 -30.41
C GLY A 83 -14.52 11.76 -29.90
N PRO A 84 -13.24 11.34 -29.96
CA PRO A 84 -12.13 12.14 -29.47
C PRO A 84 -11.89 13.36 -30.35
N HIS A 85 -11.55 14.49 -29.71
CA HIS A 85 -11.19 15.73 -30.36
C HIS A 85 -9.73 16.08 -30.07
N GLU A 86 -9.13 16.86 -30.96
CA GLU A 86 -7.80 17.45 -30.78
C GLU A 86 -7.95 18.90 -30.36
N TRP A 87 -7.57 19.24 -29.12
CA TRP A 87 -7.41 20.61 -28.69
C TRP A 87 -5.99 21.08 -28.99
N ARG A 88 -5.90 22.25 -29.64
CA ARG A 88 -4.61 22.84 -30.03
C ARG A 88 -4.25 23.98 -29.11
N THR A 89 -2.97 24.14 -28.83
CA THR A 89 -2.48 25.32 -28.09
C THR A 89 -2.99 26.60 -28.74
N GLY A 90 -3.61 27.47 -27.94
CA GLY A 90 -4.28 28.69 -28.38
C GLY A 90 -5.78 28.53 -28.68
N ASP A 91 -6.34 27.33 -28.71
CA ASP A 91 -7.80 27.15 -28.83
C ASP A 91 -8.49 27.69 -27.57
N SER A 92 -9.69 28.30 -27.78
CA SER A 92 -10.58 28.68 -26.67
C SER A 92 -11.66 27.62 -26.52
N VAL A 93 -11.79 27.07 -25.31
CA VAL A 93 -12.74 25.98 -25.01
C VAL A 93 -13.56 26.32 -23.76
N VAL A 94 -14.73 25.71 -23.62
CA VAL A 94 -15.59 25.91 -22.45
C VAL A 94 -15.75 24.57 -21.73
N ILE A 95 -15.44 24.56 -20.43
CA ILE A 95 -15.78 23.47 -19.52
C ILE A 95 -16.99 23.96 -18.69
N THR A 96 -18.06 23.16 -18.66
CA THR A 96 -19.31 23.60 -18.04
C THR A 96 -19.79 22.68 -16.93
N GLY A 97 -20.42 23.26 -15.92
CA GLY A 97 -21.15 22.51 -14.89
C GLY A 97 -22.53 22.00 -15.35
N ASP A 98 -22.99 22.38 -16.56
CA ASP A 98 -24.24 21.89 -17.13
C ASP A 98 -24.06 20.45 -17.65
N ASP A 99 -25.11 19.64 -17.53
CA ASP A 99 -25.11 18.28 -18.12
C ASP A 99 -25.44 18.37 -19.63
N VAL A 100 -24.37 18.41 -20.43
CA VAL A 100 -24.45 18.48 -21.89
C VAL A 100 -23.59 17.41 -22.54
N ILE A 101 -24.02 16.93 -23.71
CA ILE A 101 -23.14 16.17 -24.58
C ILE A 101 -22.19 17.16 -25.27
N GLY A 102 -20.90 16.97 -25.06
CA GLY A 102 -19.88 17.91 -25.48
C GLY A 102 -19.60 17.91 -26.98
N THR A 103 -19.04 19.04 -27.40
CA THR A 103 -18.44 19.27 -28.73
C THR A 103 -16.95 19.60 -28.54
N LYS A 104 -16.24 19.86 -29.63
CA LYS A 104 -14.86 20.33 -29.53
C LYS A 104 -14.72 21.60 -28.69
N GLU A 105 -15.71 22.50 -28.78
CA GLU A 105 -15.66 23.85 -28.16
C GLU A 105 -16.21 23.88 -26.72
N ARG A 106 -17.14 22.97 -26.38
CA ARG A 106 -17.80 22.96 -25.06
C ARG A 106 -18.05 21.55 -24.56
N VAL A 107 -17.66 21.24 -23.33
CA VAL A 107 -17.87 19.92 -22.72
C VAL A 107 -18.24 20.05 -21.25
N SER A 108 -19.11 19.14 -20.78
CA SER A 108 -19.52 19.07 -19.37
C SER A 108 -18.36 18.59 -18.48
N CYS A 109 -18.49 18.87 -17.19
CA CYS A 109 -17.64 18.34 -16.13
C CYS A 109 -18.52 17.60 -15.11
N THR A 110 -18.05 16.46 -14.60
CA THR A 110 -18.78 15.68 -13.59
C THR A 110 -18.94 16.42 -12.25
N TYR A 111 -18.12 17.42 -12.00
CA TYR A 111 -18.20 18.26 -10.81
C TYR A 111 -18.91 19.58 -11.11
N THR A 112 -20.23 19.61 -10.88
CA THR A 112 -21.10 20.73 -11.24
C THR A 112 -20.80 22.03 -10.47
N LYS A 113 -20.11 21.96 -9.32
CA LYS A 113 -19.70 23.14 -8.55
C LYS A 113 -18.39 23.76 -9.04
N LEU A 114 -17.68 23.12 -9.98
CA LEU A 114 -16.40 23.60 -10.48
C LEU A 114 -16.40 25.08 -10.90
N PRO A 115 -17.43 25.61 -11.59
CA PRO A 115 -17.48 27.03 -11.98
C PRO A 115 -17.47 28.02 -10.80
N TYR A 116 -17.88 27.57 -9.61
CA TYR A 116 -17.93 28.41 -8.40
C TYR A 116 -16.64 28.37 -7.58
N GLU A 117 -15.72 27.48 -7.93
CA GLU A 117 -14.50 27.22 -7.16
C GLU A 117 -13.22 27.59 -7.93
N VAL A 118 -13.32 27.80 -9.24
CA VAL A 118 -12.21 28.26 -10.09
C VAL A 118 -12.32 29.76 -10.39
N LYS A 119 -11.20 30.37 -10.69
CA LYS A 119 -11.07 31.79 -11.05
C LYS A 119 -10.09 31.97 -12.23
N PRO A 120 -10.15 33.12 -12.94
CA PRO A 120 -9.18 33.44 -13.98
C PRO A 120 -7.74 33.28 -13.47
N GLY A 121 -6.90 32.63 -14.27
CA GLY A 121 -5.52 32.28 -13.97
C GLY A 121 -5.33 30.89 -13.36
N ASP A 122 -6.40 30.20 -12.93
CA ASP A 122 -6.29 28.82 -12.47
C ASP A 122 -6.00 27.87 -13.64
N ARG A 123 -5.17 26.86 -13.39
CA ARG A 123 -4.80 25.86 -14.39
C ARG A 123 -5.59 24.59 -14.17
N LEU A 124 -6.12 24.00 -15.25
CA LEU A 124 -6.80 22.71 -15.26
C LEU A 124 -5.95 21.76 -16.11
N LEU A 125 -5.68 20.58 -15.57
CA LEU A 125 -4.91 19.55 -16.24
C LEU A 125 -5.86 18.37 -16.61
N ILE A 126 -5.79 17.93 -17.85
CA ILE A 126 -6.69 16.91 -18.41
C ILE A 126 -5.85 15.73 -18.86
N ASP A 127 -6.38 14.50 -18.65
CA ASP A 127 -5.72 13.25 -19.01
C ASP A 127 -4.31 13.14 -18.39
N ASP A 128 -4.25 13.28 -17.06
CA ASP A 128 -3.02 13.20 -16.26
C ASP A 128 -1.94 14.23 -16.72
N GLY A 129 -2.40 15.43 -17.09
CA GLY A 129 -1.53 16.54 -17.48
C GLY A 129 -1.10 16.55 -18.94
N ARG A 130 -1.61 15.63 -19.78
CA ARG A 130 -1.31 15.62 -21.22
C ARG A 130 -1.87 16.82 -21.97
N VAL A 131 -2.96 17.36 -21.48
CA VAL A 131 -3.57 18.61 -21.97
C VAL A 131 -3.69 19.57 -20.80
N ALA A 132 -3.28 20.83 -21.02
CA ALA A 132 -3.43 21.86 -20.01
C ALA A 132 -4.23 23.06 -20.57
N VAL A 133 -5.11 23.58 -19.72
CA VAL A 133 -5.90 24.79 -20.04
C VAL A 133 -5.80 25.76 -18.87
N GLU A 134 -5.84 27.06 -19.17
CA GLU A 134 -5.89 28.13 -18.19
C GLU A 134 -7.27 28.79 -18.22
N VAL A 135 -7.87 28.98 -17.06
CA VAL A 135 -9.15 29.68 -16.93
C VAL A 135 -8.96 31.16 -17.28
N THR A 136 -9.73 31.64 -18.27
CA THR A 136 -9.70 33.05 -18.68
C THR A 136 -10.90 33.84 -18.16
N ASP A 137 -12.06 33.20 -18.01
CA ASP A 137 -13.29 33.82 -17.51
C ASP A 137 -14.26 32.77 -16.97
N VAL A 138 -15.12 33.14 -16.04
CA VAL A 138 -16.18 32.28 -15.52
C VAL A 138 -17.49 33.05 -15.58
N THR A 139 -18.45 32.54 -16.33
CA THR A 139 -19.79 33.16 -16.50
C THR A 139 -20.88 32.13 -16.26
N GLY A 140 -21.60 32.24 -15.15
CA GLY A 140 -22.64 31.26 -14.74
C GLY A 140 -22.02 29.89 -14.54
N ASN A 141 -22.46 28.86 -15.27
CA ASN A 141 -21.94 27.51 -15.21
C ASN A 141 -20.80 27.22 -16.22
N ASP A 142 -20.41 28.22 -17.02
CA ASP A 142 -19.39 28.08 -18.05
C ASP A 142 -18.05 28.64 -17.60
N ILE A 143 -17.00 27.82 -17.70
CA ILE A 143 -15.61 28.14 -17.47
C ILE A 143 -14.93 28.28 -18.84
N ARG A 144 -14.58 29.48 -19.22
CA ARG A 144 -13.83 29.74 -20.47
C ARG A 144 -12.36 29.49 -20.22
N CYS A 145 -11.75 28.68 -21.06
CA CYS A 145 -10.35 28.31 -20.93
C CYS A 145 -9.59 28.56 -22.22
N LEU A 146 -8.32 28.94 -22.08
CA LEU A 146 -7.33 28.95 -23.15
C LEU A 146 -6.50 27.66 -23.06
N VAL A 147 -6.38 26.91 -24.13
CA VAL A 147 -5.51 25.72 -24.18
C VAL A 147 -4.05 26.18 -24.21
N THR A 148 -3.29 25.86 -23.15
CA THR A 148 -1.87 26.18 -23.02
C THR A 148 -0.97 25.05 -23.53
N GLU A 149 -1.40 23.80 -23.33
CA GLU A 149 -0.74 22.61 -23.87
C GLU A 149 -1.82 21.74 -24.56
N GLY A 150 -1.69 21.62 -25.89
CA GLY A 150 -2.67 20.91 -26.73
C GLY A 150 -2.46 19.40 -26.74
N GLY A 151 -3.52 18.67 -27.09
CA GLY A 151 -3.50 17.22 -27.23
C GLY A 151 -4.91 16.61 -27.40
N PRO A 152 -5.00 15.28 -27.48
CA PRO A 152 -6.27 14.60 -27.66
C PRO A 152 -7.10 14.61 -26.37
N VAL A 153 -8.39 14.93 -26.50
CA VAL A 153 -9.38 14.86 -25.43
C VAL A 153 -10.50 13.89 -25.83
N SER A 154 -10.99 13.13 -24.87
CA SER A 154 -12.06 12.15 -25.10
C SER A 154 -12.95 11.97 -23.87
N ASN A 155 -13.96 11.11 -23.98
CA ASN A 155 -14.94 10.84 -22.94
C ASN A 155 -14.29 10.48 -21.61
N ASN A 156 -14.82 11.06 -20.53
CA ASN A 156 -14.51 10.71 -19.15
C ASN A 156 -13.02 10.89 -18.73
N LYS A 157 -12.27 11.74 -19.44
CA LYS A 157 -10.88 12.06 -19.06
C LYS A 157 -10.84 12.78 -17.71
N GLY A 158 -9.88 12.39 -16.88
CA GLY A 158 -9.66 13.02 -15.58
C GLY A 158 -9.33 14.51 -15.72
N VAL A 159 -9.81 15.31 -14.78
CA VAL A 159 -9.50 16.73 -14.63
C VAL A 159 -8.87 16.93 -13.27
N SER A 160 -7.64 17.41 -13.24
CA SER A 160 -6.90 17.76 -12.04
C SER A 160 -6.82 19.28 -11.92
N LEU A 161 -6.81 19.78 -10.71
CA LEU A 161 -6.88 21.22 -10.39
C LEU A 161 -5.72 21.57 -9.43
N PRO A 162 -4.51 21.72 -9.94
CA PRO A 162 -3.37 22.13 -9.10
C PRO A 162 -3.66 23.47 -8.41
N ASN A 163 -3.43 23.51 -7.10
CA ASN A 163 -3.60 24.71 -6.27
C ASN A 163 -5.05 25.28 -6.18
N VAL A 164 -6.06 24.50 -6.58
CA VAL A 164 -7.46 24.90 -6.40
C VAL A 164 -8.08 24.04 -5.31
N ALA A 165 -8.50 24.67 -4.22
CA ALA A 165 -9.21 23.97 -3.14
C ALA A 165 -10.65 23.67 -3.59
N VAL A 166 -10.95 22.40 -3.82
CA VAL A 166 -12.29 21.94 -4.18
C VAL A 166 -13.01 21.34 -2.97
N SER A 167 -14.33 21.64 -2.84
CA SER A 167 -15.15 21.17 -1.72
C SER A 167 -15.73 19.76 -1.93
N VAL A 168 -15.12 18.96 -2.83
CA VAL A 168 -15.54 17.57 -3.06
C VAL A 168 -15.24 16.74 -1.81
N PRO A 169 -16.20 15.96 -1.26
CA PRO A 169 -15.89 15.03 -0.17
C PRO A 169 -14.82 14.03 -0.56
N ALA A 170 -13.99 13.56 0.40
CA ALA A 170 -12.94 12.57 0.12
C ALA A 170 -13.51 11.19 -0.29
N MET A 171 -14.81 10.95 -0.12
CA MET A 171 -15.52 9.74 -0.51
C MET A 171 -16.80 10.07 -1.27
N SER A 172 -17.01 9.41 -2.41
CA SER A 172 -18.27 9.48 -3.18
C SER A 172 -19.26 8.41 -2.71
N ASP A 173 -20.53 8.51 -3.15
CA ASP A 173 -21.54 7.47 -2.89
C ASP A 173 -21.11 6.12 -3.48
N LYS A 174 -20.48 6.12 -4.65
CA LYS A 174 -19.91 4.92 -5.25
C LYS A 174 -18.81 4.30 -4.36
N ASP A 175 -17.93 5.12 -3.78
CA ASP A 175 -16.90 4.62 -2.87
C ASP A 175 -17.52 4.00 -1.62
N ALA A 176 -18.64 4.54 -1.13
CA ALA A 176 -19.37 3.97 0.01
C ALA A 176 -19.96 2.59 -0.33
N GLU A 177 -20.53 2.43 -1.55
CA GLU A 177 -21.02 1.15 -2.05
C GLU A 177 -19.89 0.15 -2.24
N ASP A 178 -18.77 0.56 -2.87
CA ASP A 178 -17.58 -0.25 -3.10
C ASP A 178 -16.94 -0.69 -1.78
N LEU A 179 -16.92 0.18 -0.77
CA LEU A 179 -16.40 -0.14 0.55
C LEU A 179 -17.26 -1.22 1.23
N ARG A 180 -18.60 -1.05 1.26
CA ARG A 180 -19.51 -2.06 1.83
C ARG A 180 -19.34 -3.42 1.13
N PHE A 181 -19.30 -3.40 -0.19
CA PHE A 181 -19.03 -4.61 -0.98
C PHE A 181 -17.69 -5.24 -0.59
N SER A 182 -16.62 -4.46 -0.51
CA SER A 182 -15.27 -4.94 -0.19
C SER A 182 -15.20 -5.54 1.21
N LEU A 183 -15.84 -4.91 2.20
CA LEU A 183 -15.93 -5.42 3.58
C LEU A 183 -16.69 -6.76 3.62
N GLY A 184 -17.82 -6.86 2.92
CA GLY A 184 -18.60 -8.10 2.78
C GLY A 184 -17.84 -9.20 2.06
N LEU A 185 -16.98 -8.86 1.09
CA LEU A 185 -16.11 -9.81 0.38
C LEU A 185 -15.00 -10.36 1.29
N GLY A 186 -14.58 -9.60 2.32
CA GLY A 186 -13.53 -10.00 3.25
C GLY A 186 -12.13 -9.59 2.80
N VAL A 187 -11.98 -8.40 2.23
CA VAL A 187 -10.65 -7.82 1.93
C VAL A 187 -9.87 -7.58 3.22
N ASP A 188 -8.54 -7.54 3.13
CA ASP A 188 -7.65 -7.39 4.27
C ASP A 188 -7.31 -5.94 4.59
N LEU A 189 -7.26 -5.09 3.55
CA LEU A 189 -6.81 -3.71 3.59
C LEU A 189 -7.72 -2.85 2.69
N VAL A 190 -7.87 -1.58 3.05
CA VAL A 190 -8.58 -0.58 2.24
C VAL A 190 -7.65 0.61 1.99
N ALA A 191 -7.63 1.15 0.77
CA ALA A 191 -6.97 2.41 0.46
C ALA A 191 -8.00 3.48 0.10
N LEU A 192 -7.91 4.64 0.73
CA LEU A 192 -8.76 5.80 0.48
C LEU A 192 -8.03 6.80 -0.42
N SER A 193 -8.59 7.08 -1.59
CA SER A 193 -8.06 8.05 -2.56
C SER A 193 -8.34 9.49 -2.16
N PHE A 194 -7.53 10.40 -2.66
CA PHE A 194 -7.68 11.85 -2.50
C PHE A 194 -7.80 12.32 -1.05
N VAL A 195 -7.12 11.67 -0.12
CA VAL A 195 -7.01 12.11 1.28
C VAL A 195 -6.36 13.49 1.33
N ARG A 196 -6.94 14.39 2.13
CA ARG A 196 -6.43 15.76 2.35
C ARG A 196 -6.15 16.05 3.82
N SER A 197 -6.79 15.31 4.72
CA SER A 197 -6.66 15.51 6.16
C SER A 197 -6.80 14.21 6.97
N ALA A 198 -6.41 14.27 8.23
CA ALA A 198 -6.61 13.18 9.18
C ALA A 198 -8.09 12.85 9.44
N GLU A 199 -9.00 13.81 9.22
CA GLU A 199 -10.43 13.65 9.46
C GLU A 199 -11.11 12.75 8.42
N ASP A 200 -10.51 12.62 7.23
CA ASP A 200 -11.08 11.86 6.11
C ASP A 200 -11.23 10.37 6.45
N ILE A 201 -10.42 9.82 7.35
CA ILE A 201 -10.56 8.44 7.82
C ILE A 201 -11.91 8.16 8.47
N LYS A 202 -12.54 9.18 9.06
CA LYS A 202 -13.84 9.04 9.74
C LYS A 202 -14.94 8.59 8.79
N LEU A 203 -14.88 8.99 7.50
CA LEU A 203 -15.82 8.57 6.48
C LEU A 203 -15.83 7.05 6.31
N VAL A 204 -14.62 6.46 6.25
CA VAL A 204 -14.43 5.01 6.13
C VAL A 204 -14.84 4.32 7.43
N HIS A 205 -14.40 4.81 8.58
CA HIS A 205 -14.70 4.21 9.88
C HIS A 205 -16.19 4.21 10.21
N ASN A 206 -16.95 5.23 9.79
CA ASN A 206 -18.41 5.25 9.99
C ASN A 206 -19.09 4.08 9.26
N ILE A 207 -18.72 3.85 8.00
CA ILE A 207 -19.24 2.71 7.22
C ILE A 207 -18.80 1.38 7.83
N MET A 208 -17.52 1.26 8.24
CA MET A 208 -17.03 0.05 8.91
C MET A 208 -17.78 -0.24 10.21
N ALA A 209 -18.14 0.81 10.96
CA ALA A 209 -18.95 0.66 12.18
C ALA A 209 -20.39 0.22 11.87
N GLU A 210 -21.01 0.74 10.81
CA GLU A 210 -22.32 0.30 10.32
C GLU A 210 -22.32 -1.18 9.92
N GLU A 211 -21.27 -1.62 9.20
CA GLU A 211 -21.11 -3.01 8.75
C GLU A 211 -20.59 -3.96 9.86
N GLY A 212 -20.10 -3.42 10.98
CA GLY A 212 -19.51 -4.20 12.08
C GLY A 212 -18.17 -4.87 11.73
N VAL A 213 -17.50 -4.42 10.67
CA VAL A 213 -16.24 -4.99 10.16
C VAL A 213 -15.20 -3.88 10.02
N PHE A 214 -14.09 -4.02 10.75
CA PHE A 214 -12.98 -3.06 10.69
C PHE A 214 -11.79 -3.68 9.93
N ARG A 215 -11.20 -2.88 9.03
CA ARG A 215 -9.98 -3.22 8.29
C ARG A 215 -9.00 -2.04 8.34
N PRO A 216 -7.69 -2.28 8.31
CA PRO A 216 -6.70 -1.20 8.23
C PRO A 216 -6.92 -0.35 6.97
N VAL A 217 -6.85 0.98 7.14
CA VAL A 217 -7.07 1.96 6.09
C VAL A 217 -5.76 2.67 5.75
N LEU A 218 -5.37 2.63 4.48
CA LEU A 218 -4.22 3.34 3.95
C LEU A 218 -4.66 4.66 3.33
N ALA A 219 -4.00 5.76 3.71
CA ALA A 219 -4.19 7.05 3.05
C ALA A 219 -3.39 7.10 1.73
N LYS A 220 -4.05 7.47 0.63
CA LYS A 220 -3.34 7.77 -0.61
C LYS A 220 -2.93 9.24 -0.63
N VAL A 221 -1.62 9.48 -0.66
CA VAL A 221 -1.03 10.82 -0.75
C VAL A 221 -0.93 11.16 -2.23
N GLU A 222 -1.88 11.96 -2.70
CA GLU A 222 -2.12 12.33 -4.11
C GLU A 222 -2.31 13.83 -4.29
N LYS A 223 -2.48 14.56 -3.20
CA LYS A 223 -2.80 15.99 -3.20
C LYS A 223 -1.80 16.80 -2.39
N PRO A 224 -1.52 18.07 -2.77
CA PRO A 224 -0.67 18.97 -2.00
C PRO A 224 -1.11 19.13 -0.54
N GLU A 225 -2.41 19.21 -0.28
CA GLU A 225 -2.97 19.32 1.07
C GLU A 225 -2.61 18.09 1.93
N ALA A 226 -2.55 16.89 1.33
CA ALA A 226 -2.09 15.71 2.04
C ALA A 226 -0.60 15.81 2.42
N VAL A 227 0.21 16.47 1.61
CA VAL A 227 1.63 16.70 1.89
C VAL A 227 1.80 17.69 3.04
N GLU A 228 1.00 18.76 3.07
CA GLU A 228 0.99 19.74 4.15
C GLU A 228 0.58 19.12 5.50
N HIS A 229 -0.40 18.20 5.48
CA HIS A 229 -0.93 17.54 6.68
C HIS A 229 -0.36 16.13 6.91
N LEU A 230 0.75 15.78 6.25
CA LEU A 230 1.25 14.40 6.17
C LEU A 230 1.47 13.74 7.52
N GLU A 231 1.99 14.44 8.51
CA GLU A 231 2.23 13.89 9.85
C GLU A 231 0.90 13.52 10.54
N ALA A 232 -0.09 14.39 10.49
CA ALA A 232 -1.41 14.14 11.05
C ALA A 232 -2.12 12.96 10.34
N ILE A 233 -1.97 12.85 9.02
CA ILE A 233 -2.49 11.73 8.22
C ILE A 233 -1.81 10.42 8.63
N VAL A 234 -0.48 10.39 8.72
CA VAL A 234 0.26 9.18 9.14
C VAL A 234 -0.15 8.72 10.54
N LEU A 235 -0.43 9.65 11.45
CA LEU A 235 -0.89 9.30 12.80
C LEU A 235 -2.32 8.74 12.81
N ALA A 236 -3.21 9.28 11.99
CA ALA A 236 -4.62 8.88 11.96
C ALA A 236 -4.88 7.58 11.20
N PHE A 237 -4.21 7.37 10.07
CA PHE A 237 -4.38 6.21 9.20
C PHE A 237 -3.49 5.03 9.64
N ASP A 238 -3.80 3.82 9.15
CA ASP A 238 -3.05 2.61 9.46
C ASP A 238 -1.84 2.38 8.57
N GLY A 239 -1.73 3.14 7.48
CA GLY A 239 -0.60 3.15 6.55
C GLY A 239 -0.77 4.23 5.50
N VAL A 240 0.21 4.32 4.59
CA VAL A 240 0.23 5.32 3.51
C VAL A 240 0.57 4.66 2.18
N MET A 241 -0.02 5.17 1.10
CA MET A 241 0.39 4.91 -0.28
C MET A 241 0.80 6.24 -0.92
N VAL A 242 2.07 6.37 -1.29
CA VAL A 242 2.57 7.51 -2.06
C VAL A 242 2.26 7.26 -3.53
N ALA A 243 1.17 7.85 -4.03
CA ALA A 243 0.68 7.69 -5.40
C ALA A 243 1.32 8.76 -6.30
N ARG A 244 2.57 8.52 -6.71
CA ARG A 244 3.43 9.49 -7.37
C ARG A 244 2.89 10.01 -8.70
N GLY A 245 2.09 9.20 -9.42
CA GLY A 245 1.47 9.59 -10.68
C GLY A 245 0.49 10.74 -10.49
N ASP A 246 -0.50 10.57 -9.61
CA ASP A 246 -1.49 11.62 -9.32
C ASP A 246 -0.82 12.81 -8.61
N LEU A 247 0.10 12.55 -7.66
CA LEU A 247 0.82 13.60 -6.95
C LEU A 247 1.66 14.48 -7.89
N GLY A 248 2.34 13.88 -8.89
CA GLY A 248 3.15 14.62 -9.87
C GLY A 248 2.34 15.40 -10.91
N VAL A 249 1.02 15.17 -10.99
CA VAL A 249 0.09 16.02 -11.74
C VAL A 249 -0.35 17.23 -10.93
N GLU A 250 -0.46 17.07 -9.61
CA GLU A 250 -1.00 18.09 -8.69
C GLU A 250 0.07 19.03 -8.11
N MET A 251 1.36 18.65 -8.14
CA MET A 251 2.48 19.43 -7.62
C MET A 251 3.71 19.35 -8.54
N PRO A 252 4.72 20.23 -8.36
CA PRO A 252 5.95 20.17 -9.14
C PRO A 252 6.61 18.79 -9.07
N LEU A 253 6.92 18.22 -10.24
CA LEU A 253 7.44 16.85 -10.35
C LEU A 253 8.78 16.64 -9.61
N ASP A 254 9.59 17.66 -9.54
CA ASP A 254 10.89 17.67 -8.85
C ASP A 254 10.76 17.63 -7.31
N GLU A 255 9.58 17.94 -6.74
CA GLU A 255 9.29 17.84 -5.31
C GLU A 255 8.83 16.43 -4.90
N VAL A 256 8.23 15.67 -5.82
CA VAL A 256 7.65 14.32 -5.53
C VAL A 256 8.65 13.36 -4.86
N PRO A 257 9.94 13.27 -5.25
CA PRO A 257 10.92 12.42 -4.58
C PRO A 257 11.16 12.81 -3.12
N LEU A 258 11.08 14.09 -2.79
CA LEU A 258 11.26 14.58 -1.41
C LEU A 258 10.05 14.21 -0.55
N VAL A 259 8.85 14.33 -1.10
CA VAL A 259 7.61 13.89 -0.44
C VAL A 259 7.66 12.39 -0.17
N GLN A 260 8.08 11.56 -1.14
CA GLN A 260 8.25 10.13 -0.96
C GLN A 260 9.17 9.83 0.24
N LYS A 261 10.36 10.43 0.29
CA LYS A 261 11.32 10.22 1.39
C LYS A 261 10.75 10.64 2.73
N ARG A 262 10.07 11.77 2.78
CA ARG A 262 9.42 12.27 3.99
C ARG A 262 8.30 11.35 4.47
N ALA A 263 7.45 10.86 3.57
CA ALA A 263 6.37 9.93 3.88
C ALA A 263 6.92 8.59 4.41
N VAL A 264 7.93 8.02 3.75
CA VAL A 264 8.58 6.78 4.19
C VAL A 264 9.20 6.95 5.58
N GLN A 265 9.90 8.05 5.83
CA GLN A 265 10.49 8.33 7.14
C GLN A 265 9.43 8.42 8.23
N LEU A 266 8.37 9.23 8.03
CA LEU A 266 7.28 9.41 8.99
C LEU A 266 6.55 8.09 9.28
N CYS A 267 6.29 7.29 8.27
CA CYS A 267 5.67 5.98 8.43
C CYS A 267 6.54 5.05 9.27
N ARG A 268 7.85 5.00 9.02
CA ARG A 268 8.80 4.22 9.84
C ARG A 268 8.85 4.72 11.28
N GLU A 269 8.88 6.03 11.51
CA GLU A 269 8.85 6.63 12.86
C GLU A 269 7.60 6.23 13.65
N ASN A 270 6.48 6.00 12.98
CA ASN A 270 5.19 5.68 13.58
C ASN A 270 4.79 4.19 13.46
N ALA A 271 5.68 3.32 12.95
CA ALA A 271 5.42 1.89 12.72
C ALA A 271 4.18 1.64 11.83
N LYS A 272 4.00 2.47 10.82
CA LYS A 272 2.94 2.37 9.81
C LYS A 272 3.53 1.85 8.50
N PRO A 273 2.90 0.91 7.79
CA PRO A 273 3.38 0.47 6.48
C PRO A 273 3.25 1.57 5.44
N VAL A 274 4.21 1.62 4.49
CA VAL A 274 4.19 2.55 3.38
C VAL A 274 4.42 1.85 2.05
N ILE A 275 3.56 2.16 1.07
CA ILE A 275 3.64 1.68 -0.30
C ILE A 275 4.16 2.83 -1.17
N VAL A 276 5.22 2.59 -1.96
CA VAL A 276 5.62 3.49 -3.05
C VAL A 276 4.99 2.98 -4.33
N ALA A 277 4.17 3.84 -4.97
CA ALA A 277 3.27 3.44 -6.04
C ALA A 277 3.45 4.27 -7.31
N THR A 278 2.98 3.71 -8.42
CA THR A 278 2.89 4.27 -9.77
C THR A 278 4.22 4.44 -10.49
N GLN A 279 4.23 4.10 -11.77
CA GLN A 279 5.36 4.27 -12.70
C GLN A 279 6.67 3.65 -12.21
N MET A 280 6.59 2.49 -11.53
CA MET A 280 7.78 1.80 -11.02
C MET A 280 8.55 1.07 -12.14
N LEU A 281 7.85 0.31 -12.97
CA LEU A 281 8.38 -0.38 -14.14
C LEU A 281 7.45 -0.17 -15.36
N ASP A 282 6.98 1.06 -15.55
CA ASP A 282 5.93 1.44 -16.51
C ASP A 282 6.24 0.99 -17.94
N SER A 283 7.51 1.07 -18.37
CA SER A 283 7.93 0.58 -19.69
C SER A 283 7.67 -0.92 -19.90
N MET A 284 7.54 -1.70 -18.81
CA MET A 284 7.25 -3.14 -18.89
C MET A 284 5.76 -3.45 -19.15
N ILE A 285 4.90 -2.45 -19.24
CA ILE A 285 3.56 -2.61 -19.84
C ILE A 285 3.71 -3.18 -21.26
N GLU A 286 4.63 -2.61 -22.05
CA GLU A 286 4.85 -2.95 -23.45
C GLU A 286 6.13 -3.76 -23.70
N ASN A 287 7.16 -3.61 -22.85
CA ASN A 287 8.48 -4.17 -23.06
C ASN A 287 8.81 -5.28 -22.05
N SER A 288 9.62 -6.26 -22.46
CA SER A 288 10.06 -7.35 -21.58
C SER A 288 11.20 -6.98 -20.62
N ARG A 289 11.68 -5.73 -20.66
CA ARG A 289 12.75 -5.22 -19.80
C ARG A 289 12.46 -3.78 -19.37
N PRO A 290 12.75 -3.40 -18.13
CA PRO A 290 12.63 -2.03 -17.70
C PRO A 290 13.78 -1.18 -18.22
N THR A 291 13.62 0.12 -18.14
CA THR A 291 14.71 1.09 -18.32
C THR A 291 15.66 1.08 -17.12
N ARG A 292 16.85 1.63 -17.28
CA ARG A 292 17.81 1.81 -16.18
C ARG A 292 17.29 2.80 -15.13
N ALA A 293 16.53 3.81 -15.54
CA ALA A 293 15.93 4.79 -14.65
C ALA A 293 14.89 4.13 -13.72
N GLU A 294 14.02 3.29 -14.27
CA GLU A 294 13.03 2.52 -13.50
C GLU A 294 13.68 1.56 -12.50
N ALA A 295 14.70 0.82 -12.93
CA ALA A 295 15.43 -0.05 -12.02
C ALA A 295 16.11 0.73 -10.88
N SER A 296 16.62 1.94 -11.16
CA SER A 296 17.19 2.84 -10.17
C SER A 296 16.12 3.40 -9.22
N ASP A 297 14.93 3.70 -9.73
CA ASP A 297 13.80 4.20 -8.96
C ASP A 297 13.28 3.15 -7.96
N VAL A 298 13.10 1.90 -8.41
CA VAL A 298 12.78 0.78 -7.51
C VAL A 298 13.84 0.63 -6.42
N ALA A 299 15.12 0.64 -6.78
CA ALA A 299 16.21 0.54 -5.82
C ALA A 299 16.20 1.70 -4.82
N ASN A 300 15.90 2.93 -5.28
CA ASN A 300 15.78 4.09 -4.40
C ASN A 300 14.64 3.95 -3.39
N ALA A 301 13.45 3.48 -3.80
CA ALA A 301 12.33 3.21 -2.88
C ALA A 301 12.69 2.17 -1.81
N VAL A 302 13.42 1.12 -2.18
CA VAL A 302 13.95 0.10 -1.25
C VAL A 302 14.93 0.73 -0.25
N LEU A 303 15.86 1.56 -0.72
CA LEU A 303 16.87 2.21 0.13
C LEU A 303 16.26 3.33 1.00
N ASP A 304 15.17 3.94 0.59
CA ASP A 304 14.41 4.86 1.44
C ASP A 304 13.77 4.14 2.65
N GLY A 305 13.53 2.84 2.52
CA GLY A 305 12.96 2.00 3.58
C GLY A 305 11.46 1.77 3.43
N ALA A 306 10.93 1.77 2.22
CA ALA A 306 9.53 1.44 1.95
C ALA A 306 9.20 0.01 2.38
N ASP A 307 7.99 -0.23 2.88
CA ASP A 307 7.49 -1.59 3.16
C ASP A 307 7.19 -2.33 1.87
N ALA A 308 6.63 -1.64 0.88
CA ALA A 308 6.23 -2.24 -0.38
C ALA A 308 6.42 -1.30 -1.57
N VAL A 309 6.60 -1.90 -2.74
CA VAL A 309 6.55 -1.24 -4.05
C VAL A 309 5.39 -1.80 -4.86
N MET A 310 4.71 -0.98 -5.65
CA MET A 310 3.48 -1.35 -6.35
C MET A 310 3.65 -1.32 -7.86
N LEU A 311 3.09 -2.34 -8.50
CA LEU A 311 2.88 -2.44 -9.95
C LEU A 311 1.41 -2.15 -10.26
N SER A 312 1.15 -1.26 -11.20
CA SER A 312 -0.18 -0.79 -11.61
C SER A 312 -0.58 -1.35 -12.98
N GLY A 313 -0.40 -0.57 -14.03
CA GLY A 313 -0.64 -0.98 -15.42
C GLY A 313 0.18 -2.20 -15.84
N GLU A 314 1.40 -2.31 -15.29
CA GLU A 314 2.36 -3.36 -15.60
C GLU A 314 1.80 -4.76 -15.33
N THR A 315 0.95 -4.92 -14.32
CA THR A 315 0.32 -6.20 -13.98
C THR A 315 -1.15 -6.28 -14.33
N SER A 316 -1.86 -5.15 -14.43
CA SER A 316 -3.31 -5.17 -14.73
C SER A 316 -3.64 -5.31 -16.23
N VAL A 317 -2.84 -4.68 -17.10
CA VAL A 317 -3.05 -4.66 -18.56
C VAL A 317 -1.79 -4.96 -19.37
N GLY A 318 -0.62 -5.01 -18.73
CA GLY A 318 0.68 -5.19 -19.38
C GLY A 318 0.82 -6.54 -20.10
N LYS A 319 1.71 -6.59 -21.08
CA LYS A 319 1.99 -7.79 -21.87
C LYS A 319 2.77 -8.86 -21.09
N TYR A 320 3.51 -8.46 -20.06
CA TYR A 320 4.47 -9.32 -19.34
C TYR A 320 4.27 -9.35 -17.81
N PRO A 321 3.06 -9.54 -17.27
CA PRO A 321 2.77 -9.31 -15.85
C PRO A 321 3.63 -10.14 -14.90
N VAL A 322 3.76 -11.45 -15.13
CA VAL A 322 4.55 -12.35 -14.28
C VAL A 322 6.05 -12.02 -14.36
N LEU A 323 6.55 -11.73 -15.56
CA LEU A 323 7.96 -11.33 -15.77
C LEU A 323 8.25 -10.00 -15.05
N THR A 324 7.30 -9.07 -15.04
CA THR A 324 7.45 -7.79 -14.36
C THR A 324 7.57 -7.97 -12.84
N VAL A 325 6.73 -8.82 -12.24
CA VAL A 325 6.86 -9.16 -10.80
C VAL A 325 8.20 -9.82 -10.51
N SER A 326 8.64 -10.78 -11.34
CA SER A 326 9.95 -11.42 -11.18
C SER A 326 11.11 -10.43 -11.30
N THR A 327 11.01 -9.47 -12.23
CA THR A 327 12.00 -8.40 -12.43
C THR A 327 12.04 -7.47 -11.22
N MET A 328 10.88 -7.04 -10.71
CA MET A 328 10.75 -6.25 -9.49
C MET A 328 11.39 -6.99 -8.31
N ALA A 329 11.04 -8.27 -8.11
CA ALA A 329 11.60 -9.10 -7.05
C ALA A 329 13.12 -9.19 -7.14
N LYS A 330 13.68 -9.34 -8.33
CA LYS A 330 15.13 -9.40 -8.56
C LYS A 330 15.81 -8.07 -8.22
N ILE A 331 15.25 -6.92 -8.65
CA ILE A 331 15.83 -5.60 -8.34
C ILE A 331 15.83 -5.40 -6.82
N VAL A 332 14.69 -5.67 -6.15
CA VAL A 332 14.57 -5.55 -4.69
C VAL A 332 15.62 -6.43 -3.99
N THR A 333 15.67 -7.72 -4.30
CA THR A 333 16.60 -8.65 -3.63
C THR A 333 18.06 -8.24 -3.85
N THR A 334 18.42 -7.80 -5.06
CA THR A 334 19.77 -7.32 -5.37
C THR A 334 20.12 -6.07 -4.57
N THR A 335 19.17 -5.13 -4.44
CA THR A 335 19.34 -3.90 -3.65
C THR A 335 19.52 -4.21 -2.17
N GLU A 336 18.69 -5.09 -1.61
CA GLU A 336 18.76 -5.50 -0.20
C GLU A 336 20.06 -6.27 0.14
N ALA A 337 20.62 -6.99 -0.82
CA ALA A 337 21.91 -7.69 -0.66
C ALA A 337 23.13 -6.76 -0.81
N GLY A 338 22.91 -5.53 -1.27
CA GLY A 338 23.98 -4.54 -1.43
C GLY A 338 24.56 -4.05 -0.10
N SER A 339 25.73 -3.42 -0.17
CA SER A 339 26.41 -2.84 1.01
C SER A 339 25.77 -1.54 1.53
N ILE A 340 24.90 -0.92 0.74
CA ILE A 340 24.16 0.30 1.12
C ILE A 340 22.85 -0.14 1.76
N GLY A 341 22.75 0.03 3.07
CA GLY A 341 21.53 -0.30 3.80
C GLY A 341 20.56 0.89 3.95
N VAL A 342 19.35 0.60 4.35
CA VAL A 342 18.37 1.62 4.74
C VAL A 342 18.91 2.41 5.93
N PRO A 343 18.78 3.75 5.95
CA PRO A 343 19.24 4.58 7.08
C PRO A 343 18.64 4.10 8.42
N ARG A 344 19.47 4.06 9.45
CA ARG A 344 18.98 3.70 10.79
C ARG A 344 17.94 4.70 11.23
N LEU A 345 16.85 4.19 11.80
CA LEU A 345 15.81 5.02 12.35
C LEU A 345 16.34 5.74 13.60
N GLN A 346 16.48 7.06 13.51
CA GLN A 346 16.84 7.94 14.63
C GLN A 346 15.55 8.48 15.24
N HIS A 347 14.90 7.65 16.06
CA HIS A 347 13.65 8.03 16.70
C HIS A 347 13.59 7.41 18.09
N ASP A 348 13.39 8.24 19.09
CA ASP A 348 13.20 7.77 20.45
C ASP A 348 11.85 7.07 20.59
N PRO A 349 11.82 5.86 21.13
CA PRO A 349 10.57 5.14 21.31
C PRO A 349 9.70 5.87 22.34
N ARG A 350 8.50 6.31 21.89
CA ARG A 350 7.54 7.06 22.72
C ARG A 350 6.66 6.13 23.57
N THR A 351 6.79 4.81 23.41
CA THR A 351 5.96 3.81 24.10
C THR A 351 6.81 2.68 24.68
N HIS A 352 6.31 2.01 25.72
CA HIS A 352 6.97 0.84 26.32
C HIS A 352 7.22 -0.26 25.27
N GLY A 353 6.21 -0.58 24.44
CA GLY A 353 6.36 -1.56 23.36
C GLY A 353 7.41 -1.14 22.33
N GLY A 354 7.51 0.16 22.01
CA GLY A 354 8.56 0.70 21.16
C GLY A 354 9.96 0.51 21.77
N ALA A 355 10.13 0.81 23.04
CA ALA A 355 11.40 0.63 23.76
C ALA A 355 11.82 -0.84 23.79
N LEU A 356 10.88 -1.75 24.08
CA LEU A 356 11.11 -3.19 24.07
C LEU A 356 11.55 -3.71 22.69
N THR A 357 10.93 -3.24 21.62
CA THR A 357 11.28 -3.69 20.26
C THR A 357 12.67 -3.20 19.84
N VAL A 358 13.09 -1.98 20.24
CA VAL A 358 14.46 -1.49 20.04
C VAL A 358 15.46 -2.34 20.82
N ALA A 359 15.17 -2.62 22.10
CA ALA A 359 16.01 -3.47 22.94
C ALA A 359 16.12 -4.89 22.37
N ALA A 360 15.01 -5.47 21.89
CA ALA A 360 14.96 -6.79 21.26
C ALA A 360 15.88 -6.86 20.03
N SER A 361 15.80 -5.87 19.14
CA SER A 361 16.66 -5.79 17.96
C SER A 361 18.14 -5.67 18.32
N SER A 362 18.47 -4.88 19.35
CA SER A 362 19.83 -4.69 19.81
C SER A 362 20.41 -5.97 20.44
N ILE A 363 19.64 -6.63 21.30
CA ILE A 363 20.02 -7.89 21.94
C ILE A 363 20.22 -8.98 20.86
N ALA A 364 19.25 -9.11 19.93
CA ALA A 364 19.32 -10.13 18.89
C ALA A 364 20.59 -10.02 18.04
N ARG A 365 21.01 -8.81 17.68
CA ARG A 365 22.28 -8.58 16.99
C ARG A 365 23.49 -8.92 17.86
N ALA A 366 23.48 -8.50 19.13
CA ALA A 366 24.60 -8.71 20.04
C ALA A 366 24.91 -10.20 20.30
N ILE A 367 23.87 -11.04 20.36
CA ILE A 367 24.01 -12.48 20.60
C ILE A 367 24.04 -13.31 19.31
N ASN A 368 24.03 -12.69 18.12
CA ASN A 368 23.92 -13.35 16.82
C ASN A 368 22.71 -14.31 16.75
N ALA A 369 21.55 -13.85 17.24
CA ALA A 369 20.32 -14.63 17.20
C ALA A 369 19.96 -15.06 15.77
N LYS A 370 19.28 -16.19 15.61
CA LYS A 370 18.82 -16.69 14.30
C LYS A 370 17.60 -15.94 13.78
N ALA A 371 16.77 -15.42 14.67
CA ALA A 371 15.57 -14.66 14.30
C ALA A 371 15.11 -13.75 15.44
N LEU A 372 14.35 -12.72 15.06
CA LEU A 372 13.42 -12.01 15.91
C LEU A 372 12.04 -12.66 15.77
N VAL A 373 11.38 -12.94 16.89
CA VAL A 373 10.06 -13.57 16.93
C VAL A 373 9.10 -12.62 17.65
N ALA A 374 7.92 -12.41 17.08
CA ALA A 374 6.88 -11.62 17.70
C ALA A 374 5.56 -12.39 17.76
N PHE A 375 4.94 -12.42 18.93
CA PHE A 375 3.55 -12.82 19.08
C PHE A 375 2.66 -11.58 19.04
N SER A 376 1.64 -11.57 18.19
CA SER A 376 0.77 -10.42 18.03
C SER A 376 -0.64 -10.82 17.60
N GLN A 377 -1.65 -10.21 18.22
CA GLN A 377 -3.06 -10.35 17.83
C GLN A 377 -3.53 -9.25 16.88
N THR A 378 -2.82 -8.12 16.83
CA THR A 378 -3.18 -6.95 16.03
C THR A 378 -2.10 -6.57 15.00
N GLY A 379 -0.94 -7.25 15.05
CA GLY A 379 0.23 -6.94 14.24
C GLY A 379 1.07 -5.76 14.73
N ASP A 380 0.67 -5.02 15.77
CA ASP A 380 1.39 -3.81 16.24
C ASP A 380 2.83 -4.10 16.64
N THR A 381 3.08 -5.10 17.49
CA THR A 381 4.43 -5.52 17.89
C THR A 381 5.31 -5.86 16.69
N VAL A 382 4.73 -6.51 15.68
CA VAL A 382 5.43 -6.91 14.47
C VAL A 382 5.84 -5.68 13.65
N ARG A 383 4.92 -4.73 13.43
CA ARG A 383 5.22 -3.49 12.71
C ARG A 383 6.28 -2.65 13.44
N ARG A 384 6.26 -2.61 14.77
CA ARG A 384 7.30 -1.94 15.58
C ARG A 384 8.68 -2.57 15.43
N LEU A 385 8.78 -3.87 15.30
CA LEU A 385 10.05 -4.55 14.98
C LEU A 385 10.48 -4.33 13.53
N SER A 386 9.53 -4.46 12.59
CA SER A 386 9.76 -4.31 11.16
C SER A 386 10.38 -2.95 10.80
N ARG A 387 9.85 -1.83 11.36
CA ARG A 387 10.35 -0.47 11.09
C ARG A 387 11.83 -0.26 11.38
N LEU A 388 12.42 -1.11 12.23
CA LEU A 388 13.84 -1.02 12.60
C LEU A 388 14.77 -1.58 11.53
N HIS A 389 14.22 -2.26 10.52
CA HIS A 389 14.96 -2.89 9.42
C HIS A 389 16.17 -3.70 9.93
N CYS A 390 15.91 -4.59 10.89
CA CYS A 390 16.93 -5.48 11.42
C CYS A 390 17.34 -6.51 10.36
N ASP A 391 18.65 -6.84 10.30
CA ASP A 391 19.18 -7.79 9.32
C ASP A 391 18.75 -9.25 9.58
N LEU A 392 18.19 -9.52 10.76
CA LEU A 392 17.71 -10.84 11.14
C LEU A 392 16.31 -11.11 10.55
N PRO A 393 15.97 -12.39 10.29
CA PRO A 393 14.60 -12.77 9.97
C PRO A 393 13.62 -12.31 11.04
N LEU A 394 12.47 -11.74 10.62
CA LEU A 394 11.38 -11.35 11.51
C LEU A 394 10.20 -12.30 11.32
N LEU A 395 9.91 -13.09 12.33
CA LEU A 395 8.86 -14.11 12.32
C LEU A 395 7.71 -13.66 13.21
N ALA A 396 6.53 -13.60 12.64
CA ALA A 396 5.30 -13.20 13.34
C ALA A 396 4.41 -14.42 13.59
N PHE A 397 4.03 -14.63 14.84
CA PHE A 397 3.10 -15.67 15.27
C PHE A 397 1.79 -15.02 15.69
N THR A 398 0.68 -15.40 15.05
CA THR A 398 -0.64 -14.87 15.34
C THR A 398 -1.70 -15.96 15.33
N PRO A 399 -2.70 -15.92 16.22
CA PRO A 399 -3.87 -16.81 16.16
C PRO A 399 -4.98 -16.27 15.24
N VAL A 400 -4.80 -15.08 14.66
CA VAL A 400 -5.83 -14.35 13.89
C VAL A 400 -5.51 -14.41 12.40
N PRO A 401 -6.31 -15.13 11.58
CA PRO A 401 -6.06 -15.28 10.14
C PRO A 401 -5.97 -13.95 9.41
N GLU A 402 -6.85 -13.01 9.71
CA GLU A 402 -6.88 -11.69 9.07
C GLU A 402 -5.57 -10.92 9.34
N VAL A 403 -5.03 -11.00 10.56
CA VAL A 403 -3.76 -10.33 10.91
C VAL A 403 -2.58 -10.97 10.17
N ARG A 404 -2.60 -12.30 9.99
CA ARG A 404 -1.61 -12.99 9.18
C ARG A 404 -1.57 -12.42 7.77
N ASP A 405 -2.73 -12.25 7.14
CA ASP A 405 -2.82 -11.76 5.77
C ASP A 405 -2.52 -10.26 5.68
N GLN A 406 -2.99 -9.43 6.62
CA GLN A 406 -2.66 -8.00 6.70
C GLN A 406 -1.15 -7.75 6.83
N LEU A 407 -0.44 -8.57 7.58
CA LEU A 407 1.01 -8.47 7.75
C LEU A 407 1.80 -8.82 6.48
N ALA A 408 1.16 -9.37 5.44
CA ALA A 408 1.80 -9.58 4.14
C ALA A 408 2.26 -8.26 3.47
N LEU A 409 1.73 -7.10 3.89
CA LEU A 409 2.20 -5.78 3.46
C LEU A 409 3.44 -5.30 4.24
N THR A 410 3.73 -5.86 5.41
CA THR A 410 4.77 -5.34 6.33
C THR A 410 6.16 -5.82 5.93
N TRP A 411 7.13 -4.92 5.91
CA TRP A 411 8.52 -5.20 5.52
C TRP A 411 9.14 -6.36 6.31
N GLY A 412 9.80 -7.28 5.61
CA GLY A 412 10.63 -8.35 6.17
C GLY A 412 9.91 -9.40 6.99
N VAL A 413 8.59 -9.28 7.16
CA VAL A 413 7.81 -10.19 8.02
C VAL A 413 7.48 -11.48 7.28
N GLU A 414 7.66 -12.59 7.98
CA GLU A 414 7.10 -13.89 7.65
C GLU A 414 6.12 -14.29 8.75
N THR A 415 4.90 -14.65 8.36
CA THR A 415 3.79 -14.88 9.31
C THR A 415 3.42 -16.34 9.42
N PHE A 416 3.16 -16.77 10.66
CA PHE A 416 2.71 -18.12 11.01
C PHE A 416 1.38 -18.04 11.74
N LEU A 417 0.38 -18.77 11.24
CA LEU A 417 -0.87 -18.97 11.94
C LEU A 417 -0.70 -20.06 12.99
N MET A 418 -0.82 -19.70 14.26
CA MET A 418 -0.60 -20.61 15.39
C MET A 418 -1.80 -20.58 16.32
N PRO A 419 -2.16 -21.70 16.95
CA PRO A 419 -3.25 -21.72 17.93
C PRO A 419 -3.02 -20.71 19.06
N PHE A 420 -4.11 -20.13 19.54
CA PHE A 420 -4.07 -19.29 20.74
C PHE A 420 -3.60 -20.12 21.94
N VAL A 421 -2.73 -19.52 22.76
CA VAL A 421 -2.23 -20.14 23.99
C VAL A 421 -2.53 -19.25 25.20
N GLN A 422 -2.74 -19.89 26.35
CA GLN A 422 -3.06 -19.19 27.61
C GLN A 422 -1.81 -18.89 28.44
N HIS A 423 -0.73 -19.63 28.22
CA HIS A 423 0.51 -19.52 29.00
C HIS A 423 1.69 -19.16 28.11
N THR A 424 2.60 -18.34 28.63
CA THR A 424 3.82 -17.92 27.93
C THR A 424 4.75 -19.08 27.59
N ASP A 425 4.80 -20.14 28.43
CA ASP A 425 5.62 -21.33 28.12
C ASP A 425 5.14 -22.07 26.88
N ASP A 426 3.84 -22.04 26.59
CA ASP A 426 3.31 -22.63 25.36
C ASP A 426 3.69 -21.84 24.12
N MET A 427 3.80 -20.50 24.23
CA MET A 427 4.34 -19.68 23.14
C MET A 427 5.77 -20.12 22.76
N PHE A 428 6.62 -20.40 23.75
CA PHE A 428 8.00 -20.79 23.50
C PHE A 428 8.08 -22.19 22.88
N ARG A 429 7.20 -23.13 23.27
CA ARG A 429 7.08 -24.43 22.62
C ARG A 429 6.64 -24.31 21.16
N GLN A 430 5.71 -23.40 20.85
CA GLN A 430 5.31 -23.12 19.46
C GLN A 430 6.48 -22.62 18.63
N VAL A 431 7.34 -21.76 19.20
CA VAL A 431 8.56 -21.28 18.50
C VAL A 431 9.52 -22.42 18.22
N ASP A 432 9.79 -23.28 19.23
CA ASP A 432 10.66 -24.45 19.05
C ASP A 432 10.12 -25.37 17.94
N GLN A 433 8.84 -25.71 17.98
CA GLN A 433 8.22 -26.57 16.99
C GLN A 433 8.30 -25.98 15.57
N ALA A 434 7.99 -24.69 15.43
CA ALA A 434 7.98 -24.03 14.13
C ALA A 434 9.41 -23.94 13.53
N LEU A 435 10.40 -23.51 14.32
CA LEU A 435 11.73 -23.25 13.78
C LEU A 435 12.55 -24.54 13.58
N LEU A 436 12.45 -25.49 14.50
CA LEU A 436 13.12 -26.79 14.37
C LEU A 436 12.44 -27.65 13.31
N GLY A 437 11.08 -27.63 13.23
CA GLY A 437 10.33 -28.39 12.24
C GLY A 437 10.49 -27.91 10.79
N LEU A 438 10.90 -26.65 10.59
CA LEU A 438 11.16 -26.06 9.27
C LEU A 438 12.63 -26.07 8.86
N ASP A 439 13.50 -26.75 9.63
CA ASP A 439 14.98 -26.74 9.42
C ASP A 439 15.59 -25.33 9.28
N ARG A 440 15.01 -24.34 10.00
CA ARG A 440 15.48 -22.95 9.95
C ARG A 440 16.51 -22.62 11.01
N ALA A 441 16.56 -23.41 12.05
CA ALA A 441 17.50 -23.30 13.15
C ALA A 441 17.78 -24.67 13.75
N ASN A 442 18.86 -24.79 14.53
CA ASN A 442 19.25 -26.01 15.20
C ASN A 442 18.96 -25.93 16.71
N PRO A 443 18.79 -27.06 17.41
CA PRO A 443 18.81 -27.06 18.85
C PRO A 443 20.09 -26.39 19.38
N GLY A 444 19.92 -25.51 20.37
CA GLY A 444 21.01 -24.69 20.92
C GLY A 444 21.16 -23.31 20.29
N ASP A 445 20.58 -23.04 19.13
CA ASP A 445 20.54 -21.70 18.55
C ASP A 445 19.65 -20.75 19.40
N TYR A 446 19.95 -19.46 19.37
CA TYR A 446 19.20 -18.44 20.10
C TYR A 446 18.25 -17.67 19.20
N VAL A 447 17.06 -17.34 19.72
CA VAL A 447 16.10 -16.38 19.16
C VAL A 447 15.72 -15.37 20.21
N VAL A 448 15.27 -14.19 19.76
CA VAL A 448 14.73 -13.17 20.67
C VAL A 448 13.24 -13.05 20.43
N ILE A 449 12.46 -13.27 21.48
CA ILE A 449 10.99 -13.30 21.44
C ILE A 449 10.44 -12.06 22.12
N VAL A 450 9.50 -11.40 21.45
CA VAL A 450 8.75 -10.24 21.97
C VAL A 450 7.27 -10.58 22.01
N ALA A 451 6.62 -10.41 23.15
CA ALA A 451 5.23 -10.78 23.35
C ALA A 451 4.53 -9.87 24.38
N GLY A 452 3.21 -9.96 24.43
CA GLY A 452 2.41 -9.52 25.56
C GLY A 452 2.26 -10.64 26.60
N SER A 453 2.43 -10.31 27.87
CA SER A 453 2.19 -11.23 29.00
C SER A 453 1.25 -10.57 30.02
N PRO A 454 0.13 -11.22 30.42
CA PRO A 454 -0.35 -12.52 29.96
C PRO A 454 -0.76 -12.50 28.48
N PRO A 455 -0.73 -13.69 27.79
CA PRO A 455 -1.21 -13.80 26.42
C PRO A 455 -2.67 -13.38 26.30
N GLY A 456 -3.06 -12.84 25.13
CA GLY A 456 -4.47 -12.54 24.84
C GLY A 456 -4.91 -11.11 25.14
N THR A 457 -4.04 -10.24 25.66
CA THR A 457 -4.37 -8.82 25.88
C THR A 457 -3.76 -7.97 24.75
N PRO A 458 -4.56 -7.43 23.82
CA PRO A 458 -4.06 -6.55 22.76
C PRO A 458 -3.36 -5.32 23.35
N GLY A 459 -2.25 -4.88 22.73
CA GLY A 459 -1.49 -3.71 23.15
C GLY A 459 -0.57 -3.90 24.36
N SER A 460 -0.50 -5.10 24.93
CA SER A 460 0.27 -5.41 26.14
C SER A 460 1.72 -5.85 25.86
N THR A 461 2.38 -5.37 24.81
CA THR A 461 3.79 -5.72 24.52
C THR A 461 4.68 -5.29 25.70
N ASN A 462 5.03 -6.25 26.58
CA ASN A 462 5.70 -6.00 27.86
C ASN A 462 6.78 -7.04 28.18
N THR A 463 6.98 -8.06 27.33
CA THR A 463 7.89 -9.17 27.59
C THR A 463 8.89 -9.32 26.44
N LEU A 464 10.16 -9.42 26.80
CA LEU A 464 11.27 -9.79 25.93
C LEU A 464 11.98 -11.00 26.56
N ARG A 465 12.23 -12.02 25.74
CA ARG A 465 12.97 -13.23 26.15
C ARG A 465 14.03 -13.61 25.14
N VAL A 466 15.23 -13.85 25.64
CA VAL A 466 16.25 -14.63 24.91
C VAL A 466 15.93 -16.10 25.14
N HIS A 467 15.65 -16.81 24.06
CA HIS A 467 15.25 -18.21 24.10
C HIS A 467 16.24 -19.09 23.33
N GLN A 468 16.71 -20.14 24.00
CA GLN A 468 17.54 -21.17 23.36
C GLN A 468 16.62 -22.28 22.86
N LEU A 469 16.65 -22.54 21.55
CA LEU A 469 15.80 -23.55 20.90
C LEU A 469 16.15 -24.95 21.41
N GLY A 470 15.10 -25.74 21.66
CA GLY A 470 15.22 -27.09 22.19
C GLY A 470 15.35 -27.19 23.72
N SER A 471 15.57 -26.07 24.43
CA SER A 471 15.77 -26.10 25.88
C SER A 471 14.53 -26.54 26.70
N LEU A 472 13.34 -26.40 26.13
CA LEU A 472 12.08 -26.82 26.77
C LEU A 472 11.77 -28.30 26.55
N VAL A 473 12.28 -28.90 25.50
CA VAL A 473 12.10 -30.33 25.20
C VAL A 473 12.87 -31.17 26.21
N ASP A 474 14.09 -30.76 26.56
CA ASP A 474 14.93 -31.47 27.56
C ASP A 474 14.35 -31.38 28.98
N ALA A 475 13.77 -30.23 29.36
CA ALA A 475 13.17 -30.06 30.68
C ALA A 475 11.88 -30.92 30.88
N ALA A 476 11.11 -31.16 29.83
CA ALA A 476 9.93 -32.03 29.90
C ALA A 476 10.33 -33.53 29.97
N SER A 477 11.36 -33.91 29.22
CA SER A 477 11.94 -35.27 29.28
C SER A 477 12.59 -35.56 30.61
N ALA A 478 13.28 -34.59 31.22
CA ALA A 478 13.90 -34.72 32.53
C ALA A 478 12.89 -34.84 33.69
N ARG A 479 11.69 -34.20 33.56
CA ARG A 479 10.60 -34.36 34.56
C ARG A 479 9.84 -35.67 34.44
N ALA A 480 9.83 -36.31 33.26
CA ALA A 480 9.22 -37.60 33.06
C ALA A 480 10.09 -38.80 33.57
N LEU A 481 11.36 -38.50 33.91
CA LEU A 481 12.33 -39.48 34.44
C LEU A 481 12.55 -39.35 35.94
N GLN A 482 11.91 -38.42 36.64
CA GLN A 482 11.79 -38.30 38.08
C GLN A 482 10.40 -38.75 38.56
#